data_54c1cd1c9dcd0c7f49cfe2229c28a2ef
#
_entry.id   54c1cd1c9dcd0c7f49cfe2229c28a2ef
#
_cell.length_a   1.000
_cell.length_b   1.000
_cell.length_c   1.000
_cell.angle_alpha   90.00
_cell.angle_beta   90.00
_cell.angle_gamma   90.00
#
_symmetry.space_group_name_H-M   'P 1'
#
loop_
_entity.id
_entity.type
_entity.pdbx_description
1 polymer ?
#
loop_
_entity_poly.entity_id
_entity_poly.type
_entity_poly.pdbx_seq_one_letter_code
_entity_poly.pdbx_strand_id
1 'polypeptide(L)'
;EGDEQQMKRNLETVMQKRVDGLLLLCTETHQPSREIMQRYPTVPTVMMDWAPFDGDSDLIQDNSLLGGDLATQYLIDKGHTRIACITGPLDKTPARLRLEGYRAAMKRAGLNIPDGYEVTGDFEFNGGFDAMRQLLSHPLRPQAVFTGNDAMAVGVYQALYQAELQVPQDIAVIGYDDIELASFMTPPLTTIHQPKDELGELAIDVLIHRITQPTLQQQRLQLT
;
A
#
# COMPACT_ATOMS: atom_id res chain seq x y z
N GLU A 1 -10.92 -10.38 -2.44
CA GLU A 1 -10.35 -9.26 -3.20
C GLU A 1 -9.71 -9.80 -4.49
N GLY A 2 -9.71 -9.02 -5.58
CA GLY A 2 -9.15 -9.46 -6.87
C GLY A 2 -10.09 -10.24 -7.80
N ASP A 3 -11.36 -10.43 -7.46
CA ASP A 3 -12.34 -11.01 -8.38
C ASP A 3 -12.91 -9.93 -9.32
N GLU A 4 -12.32 -9.85 -10.50
CA GLU A 4 -12.69 -8.93 -11.58
C GLU A 4 -14.19 -9.05 -11.98
N GLN A 5 -14.70 -10.26 -12.00
CA GLN A 5 -16.10 -10.51 -12.34
C GLN A 5 -17.04 -10.03 -11.21
N GLN A 6 -16.62 -10.19 -9.95
CA GLN A 6 -17.39 -9.69 -8.81
C GLN A 6 -17.42 -8.16 -8.82
N MET A 7 -16.28 -7.51 -9.07
CA MET A 7 -16.21 -6.06 -9.18
C MET A 7 -17.10 -5.53 -10.30
N LYS A 8 -17.08 -6.16 -11.47
CA LYS A 8 -17.95 -5.83 -12.59
C LYS A 8 -19.43 -5.89 -12.19
N ARG A 9 -19.86 -7.00 -11.57
CA ARG A 9 -21.25 -7.17 -11.10
C ARG A 9 -21.64 -6.10 -10.08
N ASN A 10 -20.76 -5.79 -9.15
CA ASN A 10 -21.00 -4.78 -8.12
C ASN A 10 -21.17 -3.39 -8.74
N LEU A 11 -20.28 -3.00 -9.65
CA LEU A 11 -20.37 -1.72 -10.36
C LEU A 11 -21.66 -1.63 -11.19
N GLU A 12 -22.01 -2.66 -11.96
CA GLU A 12 -23.25 -2.69 -12.72
C GLU A 12 -24.49 -2.53 -11.80
N THR A 13 -24.48 -3.21 -10.66
CA THR A 13 -25.57 -3.11 -9.67
C THR A 13 -25.70 -1.70 -9.09
N VAL A 14 -24.57 -1.06 -8.75
CA VAL A 14 -24.55 0.31 -8.21
C VAL A 14 -25.04 1.30 -9.25
N MET A 15 -24.55 1.20 -10.50
CA MET A 15 -24.97 2.09 -11.59
C MET A 15 -26.46 1.98 -11.93
N GLN A 16 -27.05 0.78 -11.84
CA GLN A 16 -28.50 0.58 -12.04
C GLN A 16 -29.35 1.28 -10.97
N LYS A 17 -28.79 1.58 -9.79
CA LYS A 17 -29.49 2.32 -8.72
C LYS A 17 -29.56 3.83 -8.96
N ARG A 18 -29.01 4.34 -10.07
CA ARG A 18 -29.01 5.76 -10.44
C ARG A 18 -28.38 6.64 -9.36
N VAL A 19 -27.17 6.24 -8.94
CA VAL A 19 -26.37 7.02 -7.97
C VAL A 19 -25.92 8.34 -8.60
N ASP A 20 -25.81 9.38 -7.77
CA ASP A 20 -25.37 10.71 -8.21
C ASP A 20 -23.86 10.80 -8.42
N GLY A 21 -23.08 9.90 -7.81
CA GLY A 21 -21.63 9.82 -7.94
C GLY A 21 -21.10 8.50 -7.38
N LEU A 22 -19.85 8.19 -7.67
CA LEU A 22 -19.18 6.96 -7.29
C LEU A 22 -17.83 7.25 -6.62
N LEU A 23 -17.65 6.74 -5.41
CA LEU A 23 -16.35 6.66 -4.77
C LEU A 23 -15.84 5.22 -4.92
N LEU A 24 -14.68 5.07 -5.57
CA LEU A 24 -14.13 3.77 -5.90
C LEU A 24 -12.81 3.56 -5.16
N LEU A 25 -12.84 2.68 -4.16
CA LEU A 25 -11.65 2.15 -3.52
C LEU A 25 -11.24 0.90 -4.29
N CYS A 26 -10.33 1.05 -5.23
CA CYS A 26 -9.98 0.00 -6.17
C CYS A 26 -8.59 -0.49 -5.95
N THR A 27 -8.47 -1.77 -5.69
CA THR A 27 -7.17 -2.45 -5.73
C THR A 27 -6.71 -2.75 -7.15
N GLU A 28 -7.63 -2.72 -8.12
CA GLU A 28 -7.35 -3.08 -9.50
C GLU A 28 -8.18 -2.24 -10.48
N THR A 29 -7.50 -1.63 -11.44
CA THR A 29 -8.16 -0.97 -12.56
C THR A 29 -8.17 -1.91 -13.74
N HIS A 30 -9.12 -2.82 -13.73
CA HIS A 30 -9.33 -3.70 -14.87
C HIS A 30 -10.12 -3.02 -15.96
N GLN A 31 -9.86 -3.44 -17.19
CA GLN A 31 -10.57 -2.99 -18.39
C GLN A 31 -12.10 -3.02 -18.25
N PRO A 32 -12.71 -4.07 -17.65
CA PRO A 32 -14.15 -4.14 -17.43
C PRO A 32 -14.73 -3.02 -16.55
N SER A 33 -13.99 -2.56 -15.55
CA SER A 33 -14.44 -1.43 -14.71
C SER A 33 -14.48 -0.13 -15.51
N ARG A 34 -13.47 0.11 -16.36
CA ARG A 34 -13.43 1.25 -17.29
C ARG A 34 -14.58 1.20 -18.29
N GLU A 35 -14.88 0.04 -18.88
CA GLU A 35 -16.01 -0.14 -19.81
C GLU A 35 -17.36 0.19 -19.17
N ILE A 36 -17.55 -0.14 -17.88
CA ILE A 36 -18.76 0.22 -17.16
C ILE A 36 -18.82 1.72 -16.94
N MET A 37 -17.76 2.34 -16.42
CA MET A 37 -17.72 3.78 -16.20
C MET A 37 -17.96 4.57 -17.49
N GLN A 38 -17.38 4.13 -18.62
CA GLN A 38 -17.61 4.74 -19.94
C GLN A 38 -19.06 4.65 -20.42
N ARG A 39 -19.83 3.66 -19.97
CA ARG A 39 -21.28 3.58 -20.25
C ARG A 39 -22.12 4.57 -19.43
N TYR A 40 -21.57 5.10 -18.35
CA TYR A 40 -22.23 6.07 -17.47
C TYR A 40 -21.41 7.35 -17.32
N PRO A 41 -21.09 8.07 -18.41
CA PRO A 41 -20.16 9.20 -18.40
C PRO A 41 -20.66 10.40 -17.60
N THR A 42 -21.94 10.42 -17.25
CA THR A 42 -22.55 11.49 -16.44
C THR A 42 -22.45 11.23 -14.94
N VAL A 43 -22.01 10.05 -14.51
CA VAL A 43 -21.82 9.73 -13.10
C VAL A 43 -20.38 10.05 -12.73
N PRO A 44 -20.15 11.11 -11.96
CA PRO A 44 -18.79 11.47 -11.53
C PRO A 44 -18.19 10.38 -10.66
N THR A 45 -16.91 10.11 -10.89
CA THR A 45 -16.19 9.07 -10.14
C THR A 45 -14.92 9.65 -9.54
N VAL A 46 -14.72 9.40 -8.25
CA VAL A 46 -13.48 9.65 -7.53
C VAL A 46 -12.84 8.31 -7.21
N MET A 47 -11.58 8.16 -7.57
CA MET A 47 -10.78 6.98 -7.28
C MET A 47 -9.84 7.22 -6.12
N MET A 48 -9.70 6.24 -5.25
CA MET A 48 -8.79 6.29 -4.12
C MET A 48 -7.71 5.20 -4.22
N ASP A 49 -6.52 5.57 -3.76
CA ASP A 49 -5.39 4.72 -3.41
C ASP A 49 -4.72 3.98 -4.57
N TRP A 50 -5.31 2.98 -5.14
CA TRP A 50 -4.64 2.02 -6.02
C TRP A 50 -4.92 2.22 -7.51
N ALA A 51 -5.61 3.30 -7.83
CA ALA A 51 -5.94 3.59 -9.21
C ALA A 51 -4.70 4.01 -10.03
N PRO A 52 -4.57 3.60 -11.30
CA PRO A 52 -3.53 4.11 -12.16
C PRO A 52 -3.77 5.59 -12.47
N PHE A 53 -2.69 6.32 -12.66
CA PHE A 53 -2.69 7.76 -12.97
C PHE A 53 -3.25 8.14 -14.35
N ASP A 54 -3.63 7.19 -15.18
CA ASP A 54 -3.98 7.39 -16.59
C ASP A 54 -5.50 7.46 -16.87
N GLY A 55 -6.33 7.55 -15.82
CA GLY A 55 -7.79 7.64 -15.95
C GLY A 55 -8.32 9.08 -16.05
N ASP A 56 -9.58 9.21 -16.50
CA ASP A 56 -10.31 10.49 -16.58
C ASP A 56 -11.04 10.84 -15.27
N SER A 57 -10.87 10.06 -14.20
CA SER A 57 -11.49 10.26 -12.90
C SER A 57 -10.61 11.11 -11.97
N ASP A 58 -11.23 11.78 -10.99
CA ASP A 58 -10.48 12.38 -9.89
C ASP A 58 -9.75 11.29 -9.11
N LEU A 59 -8.54 11.59 -8.65
CA LEU A 59 -7.66 10.63 -7.97
C LEU A 59 -7.16 11.22 -6.66
N ILE A 60 -7.31 10.46 -5.58
CA ILE A 60 -6.82 10.80 -4.26
C ILE A 60 -5.97 9.66 -3.74
N GLN A 61 -4.76 9.97 -3.29
CA GLN A 61 -3.77 8.98 -2.87
C GLN A 61 -2.96 9.46 -1.66
N ASP A 62 -2.37 8.50 -0.94
CA ASP A 62 -1.25 8.79 -0.03
C ASP A 62 0.06 9.01 -0.83
N ASN A 63 1.09 9.48 -0.14
CA ASN A 63 2.43 9.55 -0.71
C ASN A 63 3.23 8.27 -0.40
N SER A 64 2.85 7.18 -1.06
CA SER A 64 3.49 5.87 -0.88
C SER A 64 5.00 5.87 -1.11
N LEU A 65 5.51 6.72 -2.03
CA LEU A 65 6.95 6.86 -2.26
C LEU A 65 7.64 7.47 -1.02
N LEU A 66 7.09 8.56 -0.52
CA LEU A 66 7.61 9.20 0.70
C LEU A 66 7.52 8.26 1.90
N GLY A 67 6.41 7.54 2.05
CA GLY A 67 6.23 6.59 3.16
C GLY A 67 7.26 5.45 3.14
N GLY A 68 7.55 4.88 1.97
CA GLY A 68 8.62 3.88 1.82
C GLY A 68 10.01 4.43 2.13
N ASP A 69 10.27 5.68 1.72
CA ASP A 69 11.52 6.40 2.06
C ASP A 69 11.64 6.63 3.57
N LEU A 70 10.60 7.14 4.21
CA LEU A 70 10.57 7.40 5.65
C LEU A 70 10.75 6.13 6.48
N ALA A 71 10.04 5.05 6.14
CA ALA A 71 10.18 3.76 6.82
C ALA A 71 11.63 3.25 6.78
N THR A 72 12.24 3.31 5.61
CA THR A 72 13.60 2.84 5.41
C THR A 72 14.61 3.76 6.08
N GLN A 73 14.44 5.08 5.96
CA GLN A 73 15.30 6.06 6.62
C GLN A 73 15.27 5.90 8.14
N TYR A 74 14.07 5.64 8.71
CA TYR A 74 13.97 5.36 10.15
C TYR A 74 14.83 4.16 10.59
N LEU A 75 14.82 3.07 9.82
CA LEU A 75 15.67 1.91 10.11
C LEU A 75 17.17 2.23 9.97
N ILE A 76 17.54 3.04 8.96
CA ILE A 76 18.93 3.51 8.78
C ILE A 76 19.36 4.37 9.97
N ASP A 77 18.51 5.29 10.42
CA ASP A 77 18.79 6.18 11.56
C ASP A 77 18.93 5.39 12.88
N LYS A 78 18.32 4.21 12.97
CA LYS A 78 18.54 3.25 14.09
C LYS A 78 19.83 2.43 13.95
N GLY A 79 20.62 2.66 12.90
CA GLY A 79 21.92 2.02 12.68
C GLY A 79 21.88 0.71 11.89
N HIS A 80 20.73 0.36 11.31
CA HIS A 80 20.63 -0.83 10.47
C HIS A 80 21.22 -0.56 9.08
N THR A 81 22.09 -1.46 8.62
CA THR A 81 22.74 -1.36 7.29
C THR A 81 22.32 -2.48 6.34
N ARG A 82 21.78 -3.57 6.87
CA ARG A 82 21.25 -4.69 6.11
C ARG A 82 19.72 -4.73 6.29
N ILE A 83 19.04 -3.97 5.47
CA ILE A 83 17.58 -3.80 5.52
C ILE A 83 16.97 -4.52 4.32
N ALA A 84 16.04 -5.42 4.54
CA ALA A 84 15.26 -6.07 3.49
C ALA A 84 13.90 -5.37 3.32
N CYS A 85 13.28 -5.55 2.15
CA CYS A 85 11.95 -5.06 1.85
C CYS A 85 11.06 -6.21 1.42
N ILE A 86 9.92 -6.39 2.11
CA ILE A 86 8.84 -7.28 1.67
C ILE A 86 7.78 -6.41 1.03
N THR A 87 7.69 -6.45 -0.30
CA THR A 87 6.76 -5.61 -1.06
C THR A 87 5.37 -6.25 -1.12
N GLY A 88 4.35 -5.47 -1.50
CA GLY A 88 3.13 -6.04 -2.05
C GLY A 88 3.31 -6.48 -3.51
N PRO A 89 2.23 -6.93 -4.18
CA PRO A 89 2.24 -7.25 -5.61
C PRO A 89 2.70 -6.05 -6.45
N LEU A 90 3.72 -6.23 -7.28
CA LEU A 90 4.37 -5.12 -8.01
C LEU A 90 3.54 -4.61 -9.20
N ASP A 91 2.44 -5.26 -9.55
CA ASP A 91 1.43 -4.72 -10.46
C ASP A 91 0.60 -3.60 -9.81
N LYS A 92 0.66 -3.46 -8.47
CA LYS A 92 0.00 -2.40 -7.70
C LYS A 92 0.90 -1.18 -7.54
N THR A 93 0.36 -0.01 -7.86
CA THR A 93 1.11 1.26 -7.78
C THR A 93 1.68 1.56 -6.39
N PRO A 94 0.93 1.44 -5.28
CA PRO A 94 1.49 1.66 -3.94
C PRO A 94 2.68 0.73 -3.63
N ALA A 95 2.60 -0.55 -4.01
CA ALA A 95 3.70 -1.49 -3.79
C ALA A 95 4.99 -1.04 -4.49
N ARG A 96 4.88 -0.63 -5.76
CA ARG A 96 6.03 -0.11 -6.53
C ARG A 96 6.59 1.16 -5.90
N LEU A 97 5.73 2.12 -5.54
CA LEU A 97 6.16 3.39 -4.96
C LEU A 97 6.83 3.20 -3.60
N ARG A 98 6.28 2.33 -2.73
CA ARG A 98 6.91 1.99 -1.44
C ARG A 98 8.28 1.35 -1.64
N LEU A 99 8.43 0.46 -2.62
CA LEU A 99 9.72 -0.14 -2.99
C LEU A 99 10.70 0.90 -3.56
N GLU A 100 10.23 1.82 -4.40
CA GLU A 100 11.06 2.90 -4.94
C GLU A 100 11.55 3.82 -3.81
N GLY A 101 10.71 4.14 -2.83
CA GLY A 101 11.09 4.88 -1.63
C GLY A 101 12.16 4.16 -0.82
N TYR A 102 12.00 2.86 -0.58
CA TYR A 102 13.04 2.04 0.07
C TYR A 102 14.37 2.10 -0.67
N ARG A 103 14.36 1.89 -2.00
CA ARG A 103 15.56 1.95 -2.83
C ARG A 103 16.22 3.33 -2.79
N ALA A 104 15.42 4.39 -2.80
CA ALA A 104 15.90 5.77 -2.72
C ALA A 104 16.62 6.05 -1.40
N ALA A 105 16.06 5.64 -0.26
CA ALA A 105 16.68 5.79 1.05
C ALA A 105 17.98 4.99 1.17
N MET A 106 17.99 3.72 0.75
CA MET A 106 19.19 2.88 0.74
C MET A 106 20.30 3.50 -0.11
N LYS A 107 19.97 3.96 -1.31
CA LYS A 107 20.92 4.63 -2.21
C LYS A 107 21.47 5.92 -1.61
N ARG A 108 20.61 6.74 -1.03
CA ARG A 108 21.01 8.01 -0.38
C ARG A 108 21.98 7.78 0.77
N ALA A 109 21.80 6.70 1.52
CA ALA A 109 22.70 6.30 2.61
C ALA A 109 23.98 5.57 2.13
N GLY A 110 24.14 5.32 0.84
CA GLY A 110 25.28 4.57 0.30
C GLY A 110 25.27 3.09 0.69
N LEU A 111 24.09 2.53 1.03
CA LEU A 111 23.93 1.14 1.42
C LEU A 111 23.58 0.27 0.21
N ASN A 112 24.22 -0.90 0.13
CA ASN A 112 23.90 -1.88 -0.89
C ASN A 112 22.68 -2.70 -0.49
N ILE A 113 21.86 -3.06 -1.47
CA ILE A 113 20.76 -4.02 -1.33
C ILE A 113 21.27 -5.36 -1.85
N PRO A 114 21.48 -6.36 -0.98
CA PRO A 114 21.91 -7.69 -1.42
C PRO A 114 20.86 -8.35 -2.32
N ASP A 115 21.30 -9.18 -3.25
CA ASP A 115 20.39 -9.98 -4.06
C ASP A 115 19.49 -10.82 -3.15
N GLY A 116 18.16 -10.81 -3.40
CA GLY A 116 17.20 -11.54 -2.58
C GLY A 116 16.67 -10.79 -1.34
N TYR A 117 17.07 -9.53 -1.11
CA TYR A 117 16.51 -8.71 -0.04
C TYR A 117 15.20 -8.00 -0.40
N GLU A 118 14.88 -7.94 -1.66
CA GLU A 118 13.57 -7.49 -2.14
C GLU A 118 12.71 -8.72 -2.42
N VAL A 119 11.74 -8.99 -1.56
CA VAL A 119 10.85 -10.15 -1.67
C VAL A 119 9.43 -9.67 -1.92
N THR A 120 8.78 -10.24 -2.92
CA THR A 120 7.39 -9.89 -3.23
C THR A 120 6.45 -10.71 -2.35
N GLY A 121 5.59 -10.03 -1.59
CA GLY A 121 4.44 -10.57 -0.88
C GLY A 121 3.14 -10.29 -1.64
N ASP A 122 2.02 -10.40 -0.93
CA ASP A 122 0.67 -10.35 -1.49
C ASP A 122 -0.28 -9.37 -0.77
N PHE A 123 0.25 -8.60 0.19
CA PHE A 123 -0.46 -7.76 1.14
C PHE A 123 -1.26 -8.50 2.22
N GLU A 124 -1.14 -9.83 2.27
CA GLU A 124 -1.81 -10.70 3.23
C GLU A 124 -0.84 -11.25 4.28
N PHE A 125 -1.38 -11.77 5.38
CA PHE A 125 -0.56 -12.34 6.46
C PHE A 125 0.37 -13.46 5.98
N ASN A 126 -0.14 -14.35 5.13
CA ASN A 126 0.61 -15.50 4.65
C ASN A 126 1.77 -15.09 3.72
N GLY A 127 1.56 -14.11 2.85
CA GLY A 127 2.63 -13.60 2.00
C GLY A 127 3.77 -12.98 2.80
N GLY A 128 3.46 -12.24 3.88
CA GLY A 128 4.47 -11.74 4.82
C GLY A 128 5.23 -12.85 5.53
N PHE A 129 4.52 -13.90 5.98
CA PHE A 129 5.12 -15.06 6.62
C PHE A 129 6.09 -15.80 5.70
N ASP A 130 5.66 -16.11 4.48
CA ASP A 130 6.49 -16.88 3.52
C ASP A 130 7.69 -16.05 3.04
N ALA A 131 7.50 -14.75 2.80
CA ALA A 131 8.58 -13.83 2.44
C ALA A 131 9.65 -13.73 3.56
N MET A 132 9.22 -13.67 4.82
CA MET A 132 10.17 -13.65 5.94
C MET A 132 10.93 -14.96 6.07
N ARG A 133 10.29 -16.10 5.89
CA ARG A 133 10.97 -17.40 5.86
C ARG A 133 12.04 -17.48 4.77
N GLN A 134 11.76 -16.91 3.60
CA GLN A 134 12.76 -16.79 2.53
C GLN A 134 13.95 -15.94 2.98
N LEU A 135 13.71 -14.78 3.59
CA LEU A 135 14.76 -13.89 4.11
C LEU A 135 15.60 -14.56 5.22
N LEU A 136 14.95 -15.34 6.08
CA LEU A 136 15.66 -16.10 7.14
C LEU A 136 16.58 -17.20 6.59
N SER A 137 16.27 -17.74 5.42
CA SER A 137 17.12 -18.73 4.74
C SER A 137 18.28 -18.10 3.97
N HIS A 138 18.31 -16.77 3.86
CA HIS A 138 19.36 -16.07 3.14
C HIS A 138 20.71 -16.18 3.89
N PRO A 139 21.85 -16.47 3.20
CA PRO A 139 23.17 -16.60 3.83
C PRO A 139 23.59 -15.38 4.66
N LEU A 140 23.23 -14.19 4.17
CA LEU A 140 23.39 -12.94 4.89
C LEU A 140 22.03 -12.49 5.44
N ARG A 141 21.74 -12.80 6.71
CA ARG A 141 20.47 -12.44 7.33
C ARG A 141 20.29 -10.93 7.44
N PRO A 142 19.10 -10.36 7.12
CA PRO A 142 18.84 -8.93 7.35
C PRO A 142 18.83 -8.59 8.84
N GLN A 143 19.17 -7.36 9.17
CA GLN A 143 19.07 -6.78 10.52
C GLN A 143 17.69 -6.14 10.74
N ALA A 144 17.06 -5.72 9.67
CA ALA A 144 15.75 -5.09 9.69
C ALA A 144 14.95 -5.40 8.43
N VAL A 145 13.64 -5.31 8.53
CA VAL A 145 12.70 -5.55 7.43
C VAL A 145 11.69 -4.42 7.39
N PHE A 146 11.55 -3.81 6.22
CA PHE A 146 10.40 -2.98 5.88
C PHE A 146 9.35 -3.84 5.17
N THR A 147 8.13 -3.86 5.69
CA THR A 147 6.98 -4.54 5.06
C THR A 147 6.08 -3.53 4.38
N GLY A 148 5.65 -3.84 3.17
CA GLY A 148 4.80 -2.96 2.37
C GLY A 148 3.41 -2.68 2.97
N ASN A 149 2.97 -3.45 3.98
CA ASN A 149 1.82 -3.15 4.84
C ASN A 149 1.91 -3.87 6.19
N ASP A 150 1.02 -3.51 7.11
CA ASP A 150 0.97 -4.08 8.47
C ASP A 150 0.45 -5.51 8.49
N ALA A 151 -0.43 -5.89 7.56
CA ALA A 151 -0.91 -7.26 7.49
C ALA A 151 0.25 -8.22 7.22
N MET A 152 1.13 -7.91 6.27
CA MET A 152 2.35 -8.71 6.06
C MET A 152 3.28 -8.66 7.28
N ALA A 153 3.36 -7.54 8.01
CA ALA A 153 4.16 -7.46 9.24
C ALA A 153 3.70 -8.46 10.30
N VAL A 154 2.39 -8.71 10.43
CA VAL A 154 1.87 -9.76 11.32
C VAL A 154 2.42 -11.13 10.91
N GLY A 155 2.45 -11.44 9.62
CA GLY A 155 3.05 -12.68 9.11
C GLY A 155 4.55 -12.76 9.38
N VAL A 156 5.27 -11.64 9.23
CA VAL A 156 6.70 -11.53 9.58
C VAL A 156 6.93 -11.84 11.05
N TYR A 157 6.14 -11.26 11.97
CA TYR A 157 6.25 -11.57 13.41
C TYR A 157 6.02 -13.05 13.68
N GLN A 158 5.05 -13.67 13.03
CA GLN A 158 4.79 -15.11 13.19
C GLN A 158 5.98 -15.96 12.70
N ALA A 159 6.60 -15.58 11.58
CA ALA A 159 7.78 -16.31 11.07
C ALA A 159 8.99 -16.15 12.01
N LEU A 160 9.21 -14.95 12.55
CA LEU A 160 10.25 -14.67 13.54
C LEU A 160 10.02 -15.45 14.84
N TYR A 161 8.79 -15.48 15.33
CA TYR A 161 8.41 -16.25 16.51
C TYR A 161 8.70 -17.75 16.34
N GLN A 162 8.35 -18.33 15.18
CA GLN A 162 8.65 -19.74 14.90
C GLN A 162 10.15 -20.03 14.77
N ALA A 163 10.94 -19.02 14.41
CA ALA A 163 12.39 -19.11 14.34
C ALA A 163 13.08 -18.78 15.67
N GLU A 164 12.31 -18.57 16.76
CA GLU A 164 12.81 -18.17 18.09
C GLU A 164 13.61 -16.84 18.07
N LEU A 165 13.26 -15.93 17.15
CA LEU A 165 13.89 -14.62 17.01
C LEU A 165 12.99 -13.52 17.57
N GLN A 166 13.62 -12.53 18.20
CA GLN A 166 12.94 -11.44 18.89
C GLN A 166 12.93 -10.15 18.04
N VAL A 167 11.80 -9.45 18.07
CA VAL A 167 11.66 -8.11 17.52
C VAL A 167 11.76 -7.11 18.68
N PRO A 168 12.56 -6.07 18.59
CA PRO A 168 13.48 -5.72 17.49
C PRO A 168 14.91 -6.26 17.66
N GLN A 169 15.19 -7.07 18.73
CA GLN A 169 16.54 -7.40 19.19
C GLN A 169 17.35 -8.18 18.15
N ASP A 170 16.73 -9.14 17.47
CA ASP A 170 17.37 -9.94 16.43
C ASP A 170 17.11 -9.36 15.05
N ILE A 171 15.86 -8.95 14.77
CA ILE A 171 15.45 -8.31 13.53
C ILE A 171 14.43 -7.23 13.83
N ALA A 172 14.72 -5.98 13.45
CA ALA A 172 13.78 -4.90 13.54
C ALA A 172 12.74 -4.99 12.41
N VAL A 173 11.48 -4.63 12.69
CA VAL A 173 10.40 -4.64 11.71
C VAL A 173 9.69 -3.29 11.72
N ILE A 174 9.44 -2.75 10.54
CA ILE A 174 8.59 -1.58 10.33
C ILE A 174 7.53 -1.90 9.27
N GLY A 175 6.30 -1.51 9.57
CA GLY A 175 5.13 -1.72 8.71
C GLY A 175 4.72 -0.45 7.94
N TYR A 176 3.52 -0.53 7.39
CA TYR A 176 2.84 0.55 6.68
C TYR A 176 1.33 0.38 6.85
N ASP A 177 0.56 1.44 6.96
CA ASP A 177 -0.89 1.64 7.06
C ASP A 177 -1.36 2.10 8.44
N ASP A 178 -0.67 1.74 9.53
CA ASP A 178 -1.10 1.99 10.92
C ASP A 178 -2.51 1.44 11.19
N ILE A 179 -2.66 0.12 10.99
CA ILE A 179 -3.90 -0.56 11.35
C ILE A 179 -3.99 -0.76 12.87
N GLU A 180 -5.19 -0.85 13.40
CA GLU A 180 -5.43 -1.03 14.84
C GLU A 180 -4.63 -2.21 15.43
N LEU A 181 -4.54 -3.31 14.70
CA LEU A 181 -3.81 -4.50 15.11
C LEU A 181 -2.31 -4.25 15.38
N ALA A 182 -1.69 -3.25 14.71
CA ALA A 182 -0.28 -2.90 14.91
C ALA A 182 0.04 -2.57 16.38
N SER A 183 -0.90 -1.92 17.07
CA SER A 183 -0.77 -1.56 18.49
C SER A 183 -0.90 -2.76 19.45
N PHE A 184 -1.56 -3.84 19.02
CA PHE A 184 -1.77 -5.05 19.82
C PHE A 184 -0.70 -6.13 19.60
N MET A 185 0.22 -5.94 18.67
CA MET A 185 1.34 -6.86 18.46
C MET A 185 2.31 -6.82 19.66
N THR A 186 3.12 -7.84 19.84
CA THR A 186 4.08 -7.92 20.95
C THR A 186 5.50 -8.17 20.41
N PRO A 187 6.40 -7.17 20.44
CA PRO A 187 6.11 -5.77 20.83
C PRO A 187 5.19 -5.06 19.82
N PRO A 188 4.60 -3.90 20.16
CA PRO A 188 3.82 -3.10 19.22
C PRO A 188 4.62 -2.79 17.97
N LEU A 189 3.98 -2.87 16.80
CA LEU A 189 4.62 -2.62 15.52
C LEU A 189 4.86 -1.13 15.31
N THR A 190 6.10 -0.77 14.97
CA THR A 190 6.41 0.54 14.39
C THR A 190 5.90 0.54 12.95
N THR A 191 5.13 1.55 12.55
CA THR A 191 4.52 1.58 11.23
C THR A 191 4.43 3.01 10.69
N ILE A 192 4.29 3.15 9.37
CA ILE A 192 3.97 4.42 8.72
C ILE A 192 2.46 4.64 8.80
N HIS A 193 2.06 5.75 9.40
CA HIS A 193 0.66 6.15 9.44
C HIS A 193 0.16 6.60 8.07
N GLN A 194 -0.86 5.94 7.56
CA GLN A 194 -1.61 6.38 6.39
C GLN A 194 -2.79 7.24 6.87
N PRO A 195 -2.96 8.50 6.40
CA PRO A 195 -4.01 9.41 6.88
C PRO A 195 -5.38 9.04 6.28
N LYS A 196 -5.91 7.88 6.68
CA LYS A 196 -7.12 7.27 6.08
C LYS A 196 -8.38 8.13 6.26
N ASP A 197 -8.53 8.77 7.41
CA ASP A 197 -9.68 9.63 7.69
C ASP A 197 -9.64 10.87 6.81
N GLU A 198 -8.49 11.53 6.72
CA GLU A 198 -8.29 12.72 5.87
C GLU A 198 -8.45 12.38 4.38
N LEU A 199 -7.96 11.22 3.94
CA LEU A 199 -8.16 10.71 2.58
C LEU A 199 -9.64 10.50 2.27
N GLY A 200 -10.38 9.91 3.22
CA GLY A 200 -11.82 9.67 3.11
C GLY A 200 -12.62 10.96 3.04
N GLU A 201 -12.35 11.91 3.94
CA GLU A 201 -13.00 13.24 3.94
C GLU A 201 -12.75 13.98 2.63
N LEU A 202 -11.50 14.04 2.20
CA LEU A 202 -11.12 14.70 0.95
C LEU A 202 -11.80 14.06 -0.27
N ALA A 203 -11.92 12.73 -0.27
CA ALA A 203 -12.58 12.01 -1.37
C ALA A 203 -14.07 12.35 -1.48
N ILE A 204 -14.75 12.44 -0.35
CA ILE A 204 -16.16 12.84 -0.31
C ILE A 204 -16.33 14.29 -0.75
N ASP A 205 -15.47 15.20 -0.28
CA ASP A 205 -15.53 16.61 -0.66
C ASP A 205 -15.34 16.80 -2.16
N VAL A 206 -14.35 16.13 -2.75
CA VAL A 206 -14.10 16.17 -4.20
C VAL A 206 -15.30 15.61 -4.96
N LEU A 207 -15.89 14.49 -4.50
CA LEU A 207 -17.04 13.89 -5.15
C LEU A 207 -18.26 14.83 -5.12
N ILE A 208 -18.57 15.43 -3.98
CA ILE A 208 -19.69 16.39 -3.85
C ILE A 208 -19.47 17.61 -4.74
N HIS A 209 -18.23 18.15 -4.77
CA HIS A 209 -17.91 19.26 -5.67
C HIS A 209 -18.10 18.85 -7.15
N ARG A 210 -17.68 17.66 -7.54
CA ARG A 210 -17.85 17.15 -8.91
C ARG A 210 -19.31 16.95 -9.29
N ILE A 211 -20.14 16.47 -8.37
CA ILE A 211 -21.60 16.33 -8.59
C ILE A 211 -22.24 17.71 -8.84
N THR A 212 -21.86 18.70 -8.04
CA THR A 212 -22.45 20.06 -8.12
C THR A 212 -21.88 20.91 -9.25
N GLN A 213 -20.64 20.63 -9.69
CA GLN A 213 -19.92 21.36 -10.72
C GLN A 213 -19.21 20.39 -11.69
N PRO A 214 -19.95 19.76 -12.61
CA PRO A 214 -19.42 18.69 -13.48
C PRO A 214 -18.29 19.14 -14.42
N THR A 215 -18.17 20.44 -14.70
CA THR A 215 -17.17 21.01 -15.63
C THR A 215 -15.83 21.34 -14.99
N LEU A 216 -15.65 21.08 -13.71
CA LEU A 216 -14.36 21.26 -13.05
C LEU A 216 -13.26 20.41 -13.71
N GLN A 217 -12.03 20.94 -13.73
CA GLN A 217 -10.88 20.15 -14.17
C GLN A 217 -10.68 18.96 -13.25
N GLN A 218 -10.17 17.87 -13.82
CA GLN A 218 -9.79 16.67 -13.08
C GLN A 218 -8.76 17.02 -12.00
N GLN A 219 -8.94 16.47 -10.82
CA GLN A 219 -8.06 16.67 -9.67
C GLN A 219 -7.24 15.42 -9.40
N ARG A 220 -5.96 15.61 -9.07
CA ARG A 220 -5.06 14.57 -8.61
C ARG A 220 -4.43 15.07 -7.32
N LEU A 221 -4.90 14.55 -6.20
CA LEU A 221 -4.52 15.02 -4.87
C LEU A 221 -3.74 13.93 -4.17
N GLN A 222 -2.67 14.35 -3.50
CA GLN A 222 -1.81 13.45 -2.75
C GLN A 222 -1.62 14.02 -1.34
N LEU A 223 -1.97 13.21 -0.32
CA LEU A 223 -1.69 13.52 1.08
C LEU A 223 -0.32 12.99 1.48
N THR A 224 0.32 13.67 2.44
CA THR A 224 1.67 13.34 2.94
C THR A 224 1.65 13.13 4.44
#